data_ef52634075d70fd02e072e3e3eba496b
#
_entry.id   ef52634075d70fd02e072e3e3eba496b
#
_cell.length_a   1.000
_cell.length_b   1.000
_cell.length_c   1.000
_cell.angle_alpha   90.00
_cell.angle_beta   90.00
_cell.angle_gamma   90.00
#
_symmetry.space_group_name_H-M   'P 1'
#
loop_
_entity.id
_entity.type
_entity.pdbx_description
1 polymer ?
#
loop_
_entity_poly.entity_id
_entity_poly.type
_entity_poly.pdbx_seq_one_letter_code
_entity_poly.pdbx_strand_id
1 'polypeptide(L)'
;MRSAVVVGAGVFGGSLALRLVSSGWDVTVVEQYPPGHVRAASGGESRLIRFAHGDNDWYTRSARRALDLWHELERETGTELVVPSGVAWFFTEAHGWGEASERVLTEQGIAVERLAPDEGGRLFPSFDGLGLDSILVEPEAGVLRARDATRVISELAIERGAHFVTGKAEPDGDAVVVEGERLEADRVVWAAGAWLAGLFPELVDLRVTRQDVYFFGAPAGWQAPTVPGWVDFDNGVYGLGELDGRGFKASPDREGPAFDPDRGERVASEEKEREARGYLALRFPALAAAPLVGTRSCPYSLTEDTNFLIAPHPEHEHVWLFGGGSGHGFKHGPALAEYVEPLLDGEEEPDPVFGLGARPPGGGLRAPWIER
;
A
#
# COMPACT_ATOMS: atom_id res chain seq x y z
N MET A 1 -6.66 -31.24 9.15
CA MET A 1 -5.99 -29.93 9.26
C MET A 1 -6.52 -29.13 8.08
N ARG A 2 -6.99 -27.91 8.28
CA ARG A 2 -7.46 -27.07 7.17
C ARG A 2 -6.28 -26.71 6.28
N SER A 3 -6.49 -26.66 4.98
CA SER A 3 -5.46 -26.36 3.99
C SER A 3 -5.80 -25.12 3.15
N ALA A 4 -4.78 -24.36 2.75
CA ALA A 4 -4.96 -23.20 1.89
C ALA A 4 -3.85 -23.10 0.84
N VAL A 5 -4.22 -22.74 -0.40
CA VAL A 5 -3.29 -22.27 -1.41
C VAL A 5 -3.46 -20.75 -1.54
N VAL A 6 -2.39 -20.00 -1.29
CA VAL A 6 -2.34 -18.55 -1.44
C VAL A 6 -1.49 -18.20 -2.65
N VAL A 7 -2.08 -17.58 -3.66
CA VAL A 7 -1.38 -17.18 -4.88
C VAL A 7 -0.94 -15.72 -4.79
N GLY A 8 0.37 -15.51 -4.73
CA GLY A 8 1.03 -14.22 -4.58
C GLY A 8 1.56 -13.99 -3.15
N ALA A 9 2.86 -13.72 -3.04
CA ALA A 9 3.56 -13.39 -1.79
C ALA A 9 3.83 -11.88 -1.65
N GLY A 10 2.98 -11.04 -2.24
CA GLY A 10 2.92 -9.61 -1.93
C GLY A 10 2.44 -9.39 -0.49
N VAL A 11 2.36 -8.12 -0.06
CA VAL A 11 1.98 -7.81 1.33
C VAL A 11 0.62 -8.40 1.74
N PHE A 12 -0.34 -8.53 0.82
CA PHE A 12 -1.65 -9.13 1.13
C PHE A 12 -1.54 -10.64 1.30
N GLY A 13 -1.08 -11.34 0.26
CA GLY A 13 -0.99 -12.79 0.31
C GLY A 13 0.05 -13.30 1.30
N GLY A 14 1.20 -12.62 1.42
CA GLY A 14 2.22 -12.97 2.41
C GLY A 14 1.72 -12.82 3.86
N SER A 15 1.04 -11.71 4.17
CA SER A 15 0.43 -11.50 5.50
C SER A 15 -0.64 -12.56 5.80
N LEU A 16 -1.48 -12.88 4.80
CA LEU A 16 -2.50 -13.91 4.96
C LEU A 16 -1.86 -15.29 5.19
N ALA A 17 -0.86 -15.65 4.39
CA ALA A 17 -0.16 -16.92 4.55
C ALA A 17 0.47 -17.05 5.95
N LEU A 18 1.14 -15.99 6.42
CA LEU A 18 1.71 -15.95 7.77
C LEU A 18 0.62 -16.12 8.84
N ARG A 19 -0.51 -15.44 8.67
CA ARG A 19 -1.64 -15.54 9.60
C ARG A 19 -2.21 -16.94 9.65
N LEU A 20 -2.52 -17.53 8.49
CA LEU A 20 -3.11 -18.87 8.39
C LEU A 20 -2.18 -19.95 8.95
N VAL A 21 -0.89 -19.95 8.61
CA VAL A 21 0.06 -20.93 9.14
C VAL A 21 0.19 -20.80 10.65
N SER A 22 0.14 -19.57 11.18
CA SER A 22 0.17 -19.30 12.63
C SER A 22 -1.08 -19.79 13.36
N SER A 23 -2.20 -19.88 12.66
CA SER A 23 -3.47 -20.44 13.16
C SER A 23 -3.60 -21.93 12.89
N GLY A 24 -2.54 -22.62 12.46
CA GLY A 24 -2.47 -24.06 12.29
C GLY A 24 -3.07 -24.60 10.98
N TRP A 25 -3.18 -23.76 9.95
CA TRP A 25 -3.48 -24.22 8.60
C TRP A 25 -2.25 -24.84 7.94
N ASP A 26 -2.47 -25.79 7.05
CA ASP A 26 -1.47 -26.23 6.07
C ASP A 26 -1.49 -25.27 4.87
N VAL A 27 -0.43 -24.48 4.70
CA VAL A 27 -0.42 -23.37 3.74
C VAL A 27 0.62 -23.59 2.66
N THR A 28 0.17 -23.58 1.40
CA THR A 28 1.05 -23.50 0.23
C THR A 28 0.94 -22.11 -0.38
N VAL A 29 2.07 -21.42 -0.53
CA VAL A 29 2.16 -20.12 -1.22
C VAL A 29 2.77 -20.32 -2.60
N VAL A 30 2.07 -19.84 -3.63
CA VAL A 30 2.59 -19.83 -4.99
C VAL A 30 3.01 -18.43 -5.39
N GLU A 31 4.28 -18.24 -5.75
CA GLU A 31 4.80 -16.93 -6.14
C GLU A 31 5.77 -17.06 -7.33
N GLN A 32 5.58 -16.20 -8.33
CA GLN A 32 6.41 -16.23 -9.55
C GLN A 32 7.78 -15.55 -9.40
N TYR A 33 7.95 -14.70 -8.39
CA TYR A 33 9.18 -13.94 -8.11
C TYR A 33 9.55 -14.03 -6.63
N PRO A 34 10.82 -13.77 -6.25
CA PRO A 34 11.18 -13.65 -4.85
C PRO A 34 10.31 -12.60 -4.13
N PRO A 35 9.93 -12.80 -2.86
CA PRO A 35 9.18 -11.83 -2.06
C PRO A 35 9.85 -10.44 -2.05
N GLY A 36 9.05 -9.38 -2.22
CA GLY A 36 9.57 -8.01 -2.33
C GLY A 36 10.22 -7.68 -3.69
N HIS A 37 10.03 -8.52 -4.71
CA HIS A 37 10.58 -8.30 -6.04
C HIS A 37 10.04 -7.00 -6.66
N VAL A 38 10.89 -6.28 -7.41
CA VAL A 38 10.59 -4.97 -8.01
C VAL A 38 9.42 -4.96 -9.02
N ARG A 39 9.00 -6.11 -9.51
CA ARG A 39 7.83 -6.23 -10.40
C ARG A 39 6.52 -6.15 -9.64
N ALA A 40 6.49 -6.53 -8.38
CA ALA A 40 5.30 -6.48 -7.55
C ALA A 40 5.02 -5.05 -7.03
N ALA A 41 3.77 -4.74 -6.76
CA ALA A 41 3.38 -3.50 -6.10
C ALA A 41 4.01 -3.36 -4.70
N SER A 42 4.30 -4.47 -4.03
CA SER A 42 4.99 -4.53 -2.72
C SER A 42 6.51 -4.42 -2.81
N GLY A 43 7.10 -4.37 -4.01
CA GLY A 43 8.55 -4.43 -4.23
C GLY A 43 9.30 -3.10 -4.14
N GLY A 44 8.64 -2.00 -3.81
CA GLY A 44 9.29 -0.71 -3.60
C GLY A 44 9.96 -0.60 -2.23
N GLU A 45 10.88 0.36 -2.06
CA GLU A 45 11.70 0.49 -0.86
C GLU A 45 10.88 0.89 0.38
N SER A 46 9.93 1.80 0.20
CA SER A 46 9.20 2.44 1.31
C SER A 46 7.74 2.68 0.99
N ARG A 47 6.90 2.71 2.05
CA ARG A 47 5.49 3.13 2.01
C ARG A 47 5.19 4.00 3.22
N LEU A 48 4.22 4.90 3.10
CA LEU A 48 3.68 5.58 4.26
C LEU A 48 2.74 4.66 5.02
N ILE A 49 2.86 4.64 6.36
CA ILE A 49 1.82 4.18 7.24
C ILE A 49 1.16 5.42 7.86
N ARG A 50 -0.10 5.64 7.56
CA ARG A 50 -0.91 6.80 7.90
C ARG A 50 -2.32 6.37 8.24
N PHE A 51 -3.01 7.12 9.08
CA PHE A 51 -4.33 6.75 9.60
C PHE A 51 -5.46 7.57 8.99
N ALA A 52 -5.18 8.78 8.49
CA ALA A 52 -6.18 9.63 7.86
C ALA A 52 -6.77 9.01 6.58
N HIS A 53 -8.11 8.91 6.52
CA HIS A 53 -8.90 8.38 5.41
C HIS A 53 -10.24 9.11 5.23
N GLY A 54 -10.26 10.43 5.46
CA GLY A 54 -11.50 11.20 5.42
C GLY A 54 -12.46 10.75 6.52
N ASP A 55 -13.70 10.54 6.15
CA ASP A 55 -14.77 10.03 7.02
C ASP A 55 -14.83 8.50 7.11
N ASN A 56 -13.93 7.78 6.44
CA ASN A 56 -13.91 6.32 6.46
C ASN A 56 -13.17 5.78 7.69
N ASP A 57 -13.91 5.55 8.74
CA ASP A 57 -13.41 5.08 10.03
C ASP A 57 -12.88 3.62 10.00
N TRP A 58 -13.39 2.78 9.09
CA TRP A 58 -12.93 1.40 8.93
C TRP A 58 -11.45 1.37 8.53
N TYR A 59 -11.06 2.17 7.52
CA TYR A 59 -9.66 2.24 7.09
C TYR A 59 -8.75 2.87 8.16
N THR A 60 -9.26 3.83 8.93
CA THR A 60 -8.53 4.41 10.05
C THR A 60 -8.25 3.35 11.12
N ARG A 61 -9.27 2.58 11.55
CA ARG A 61 -9.09 1.47 12.50
C ARG A 61 -8.14 0.40 11.96
N SER A 62 -8.33 0.00 10.71
CA SER A 62 -7.47 -1.00 10.05
C SER A 62 -6.01 -0.55 9.99
N ALA A 63 -5.74 0.72 9.64
CA ALA A 63 -4.38 1.24 9.61
C ALA A 63 -3.75 1.33 11.02
N ARG A 64 -4.54 1.70 12.04
CA ARG A 64 -4.09 1.72 13.44
C ARG A 64 -3.75 0.31 13.93
N ARG A 65 -4.65 -0.66 13.70
CA ARG A 65 -4.39 -2.07 14.04
C ARG A 65 -3.18 -2.60 13.29
N ALA A 66 -3.03 -2.25 12.02
CA ALA A 66 -1.87 -2.67 11.23
C ALA A 66 -0.55 -2.16 11.81
N LEU A 67 -0.50 -0.92 12.35
CA LEU A 67 0.71 -0.42 13.01
C LEU A 67 1.12 -1.30 14.19
N ASP A 68 0.16 -1.69 15.04
CA ASP A 68 0.43 -2.56 16.17
C ASP A 68 1.01 -3.92 15.70
N LEU A 69 0.42 -4.49 14.64
CA LEU A 69 0.89 -5.75 14.04
C LEU A 69 2.27 -5.62 13.37
N TRP A 70 2.57 -4.48 12.75
CA TRP A 70 3.92 -4.22 12.23
C TRP A 70 4.95 -4.17 13.36
N HIS A 71 4.62 -3.55 14.49
CA HIS A 71 5.48 -3.56 15.67
C HIS A 71 5.57 -4.94 16.33
N GLU A 72 4.53 -5.78 16.24
CA GLU A 72 4.61 -7.18 16.67
C GLU A 72 5.64 -7.95 15.82
N LEU A 73 5.60 -7.80 14.50
CA LEU A 73 6.57 -8.40 13.58
C LEU A 73 8.01 -7.92 13.85
N GLU A 74 8.21 -6.62 14.11
CA GLU A 74 9.52 -6.08 14.48
C GLU A 74 10.08 -6.76 15.75
N ARG A 75 9.24 -6.87 16.79
CA ARG A 75 9.64 -7.49 18.06
C ARG A 75 9.96 -8.97 17.91
N GLU A 76 9.22 -9.66 17.05
CA GLU A 76 9.44 -11.09 16.82
C GLU A 76 10.69 -11.37 16.00
N THR A 77 10.92 -10.58 14.95
CA THR A 77 12.00 -10.84 13.99
C THR A 77 13.30 -10.07 14.28
N GLY A 78 13.23 -9.08 15.16
CA GLY A 78 14.36 -8.18 15.44
C GLY A 78 14.70 -7.24 14.26
N THR A 79 13.83 -7.15 13.24
CA THR A 79 14.04 -6.33 12.05
C THR A 79 13.22 -5.04 12.16
N GLU A 80 13.86 -3.88 12.02
CA GLU A 80 13.17 -2.59 11.98
C GLU A 80 12.38 -2.46 10.68
N LEU A 81 11.06 -2.41 10.78
CA LEU A 81 10.13 -2.29 9.65
C LEU A 81 9.43 -0.92 9.60
N VAL A 82 9.22 -0.32 10.76
CA VAL A 82 8.54 0.98 10.93
C VAL A 82 9.55 2.05 11.34
N VAL A 83 9.61 3.12 10.58
CA VAL A 83 10.38 4.33 10.95
C VAL A 83 9.38 5.36 11.48
N PRO A 84 9.39 5.69 12.78
CA PRO A 84 8.42 6.57 13.42
C PRO A 84 8.72 8.05 13.11
N SER A 85 8.39 8.48 11.89
CA SER A 85 8.67 9.84 11.41
C SER A 85 7.48 10.79 11.51
N GLY A 86 6.29 10.29 11.80
CA GLY A 86 5.06 11.03 11.56
C GLY A 86 4.72 11.14 10.06
N VAL A 87 3.53 11.69 9.79
CA VAL A 87 3.08 12.06 8.42
C VAL A 87 2.40 13.42 8.49
N ALA A 88 2.78 14.32 7.58
CA ALA A 88 2.20 15.65 7.40
C ALA A 88 1.35 15.71 6.13
N TRP A 89 0.12 16.18 6.25
CA TRP A 89 -0.80 16.43 5.13
C TRP A 89 -0.88 17.92 4.85
N PHE A 90 -0.75 18.30 3.60
CA PHE A 90 -0.87 19.69 3.16
C PHE A 90 -2.19 19.89 2.43
N PHE A 91 -2.93 20.92 2.82
CA PHE A 91 -4.19 21.30 2.20
C PHE A 91 -4.07 22.74 1.68
N THR A 92 -4.49 22.97 0.43
CA THR A 92 -4.46 24.28 -0.21
C THR A 92 -5.74 25.09 0.06
N GLU A 93 -6.80 24.39 0.47
CA GLU A 93 -8.06 24.99 0.86
C GLU A 93 -8.71 24.20 2.00
N ALA A 94 -9.56 24.84 2.77
CA ALA A 94 -10.39 24.15 3.75
C ALA A 94 -11.41 23.28 3.02
N HIS A 95 -11.28 21.98 3.14
CA HIS A 95 -12.25 21.05 2.57
C HIS A 95 -12.53 19.86 3.50
N GLY A 96 -13.72 19.30 3.34
CA GLY A 96 -14.28 18.34 4.28
C GLY A 96 -13.46 17.06 4.52
N TRP A 97 -12.53 16.67 3.61
CA TRP A 97 -11.73 15.47 3.81
C TRP A 97 -10.73 15.63 4.96
N GLY A 98 -10.03 16.78 5.03
CA GLY A 98 -9.08 17.07 6.10
C GLY A 98 -9.76 17.19 7.46
N GLU A 99 -10.91 17.89 7.49
CA GLU A 99 -11.73 18.06 8.70
C GLU A 99 -12.34 16.73 9.16
N ALA A 100 -12.84 15.92 8.23
CA ALA A 100 -13.36 14.58 8.51
C ALA A 100 -12.26 13.66 9.07
N SER A 101 -11.06 13.70 8.48
CA SER A 101 -9.91 12.93 8.96
C SER A 101 -9.55 13.32 10.40
N GLU A 102 -9.41 14.62 10.69
CA GLU A 102 -9.09 15.12 12.05
C GLU A 102 -10.14 14.68 13.06
N ARG A 103 -11.42 14.80 12.71
CA ARG A 103 -12.54 14.35 13.54
C ARG A 103 -12.45 12.85 13.83
N VAL A 104 -12.32 12.01 12.78
CA VAL A 104 -12.27 10.55 12.92
C VAL A 104 -11.05 10.11 13.74
N LEU A 105 -9.87 10.70 13.50
CA LEU A 105 -8.67 10.43 14.29
C LEU A 105 -8.89 10.76 15.78
N THR A 106 -9.46 11.94 16.06
CA THR A 106 -9.75 12.38 17.44
C THR A 106 -10.77 11.45 18.13
N GLU A 107 -11.85 11.07 17.42
CA GLU A 107 -12.88 10.16 17.94
C GLU A 107 -12.30 8.77 18.27
N GLN A 108 -11.28 8.33 17.52
CA GLN A 108 -10.59 7.06 17.75
C GLN A 108 -9.41 7.17 18.72
N GLY A 109 -9.16 8.36 19.30
CA GLY A 109 -8.06 8.58 20.24
C GLY A 109 -6.67 8.52 19.60
N ILE A 110 -6.57 8.70 18.28
CA ILE A 110 -5.31 8.80 17.56
C ILE A 110 -4.83 10.23 17.60
N ALA A 111 -3.56 10.42 17.98
CA ALA A 111 -2.98 11.75 18.07
C ALA A 111 -2.93 12.44 16.70
N VAL A 112 -3.40 13.68 16.65
CA VAL A 112 -3.40 14.53 15.47
C VAL A 112 -3.16 15.97 15.88
N GLU A 113 -2.39 16.74 15.10
CA GLU A 113 -2.09 18.16 15.32
C GLU A 113 -2.38 18.94 14.05
N ARG A 114 -3.09 20.07 14.15
CA ARG A 114 -3.26 21.01 13.04
C ARG A 114 -2.34 22.18 13.23
N LEU A 115 -1.52 22.48 12.21
CA LEU A 115 -0.57 23.58 12.18
C LEU A 115 -0.99 24.62 11.13
N ALA A 116 -0.65 25.87 11.39
CA ALA A 116 -0.69 26.92 10.40
C ALA A 116 0.45 26.73 9.36
N PRO A 117 0.27 27.20 8.10
CA PRO A 117 1.27 27.01 7.06
C PRO A 117 2.68 27.53 7.38
N ASP A 118 2.78 28.63 8.14
CA ASP A 118 4.05 29.24 8.58
C ASP A 118 4.78 28.42 9.66
N GLU A 119 4.10 27.47 10.27
CA GLU A 119 4.70 26.53 11.23
C GLU A 119 5.39 25.33 10.56
N GLY A 120 5.27 25.16 9.23
CA GLY A 120 5.86 24.02 8.50
C GLY A 120 7.39 23.90 8.66
N GLY A 121 8.08 24.99 9.02
CA GLY A 121 9.49 24.98 9.41
C GLY A 121 9.80 24.16 10.68
N ARG A 122 8.79 23.78 11.48
CA ARG A 122 8.94 22.82 12.61
C ARG A 122 9.17 21.37 12.11
N LEU A 123 8.70 21.08 10.90
CA LEU A 123 8.68 19.73 10.32
C LEU A 123 9.79 19.51 9.28
N PHE A 124 10.16 20.58 8.55
CA PHE A 124 11.09 20.50 7.43
C PHE A 124 12.15 21.59 7.52
N PRO A 125 13.44 21.28 7.22
CA PRO A 125 14.54 22.27 7.30
C PRO A 125 14.36 23.48 6.38
N SER A 126 13.61 23.34 5.29
CA SER A 126 13.23 24.41 4.39
C SER A 126 11.83 24.11 3.87
N PHE A 127 10.89 24.96 4.22
CA PHE A 127 9.48 24.79 3.87
C PHE A 127 8.87 26.12 3.46
N ASP A 128 8.14 26.12 2.36
CA ASP A 128 7.33 27.25 1.94
C ASP A 128 5.85 26.88 2.05
N GLY A 129 5.15 27.49 3.00
CA GLY A 129 3.73 27.31 3.24
C GLY A 129 2.83 28.16 2.34
N LEU A 130 3.38 28.92 1.40
CA LEU A 130 2.58 29.77 0.53
C LEU A 130 1.54 28.98 -0.26
N GLY A 131 0.30 29.45 -0.20
CA GLY A 131 -0.84 28.81 -0.87
C GLY A 131 -1.42 27.61 -0.13
N LEU A 132 -0.93 27.27 1.07
CA LEU A 132 -1.61 26.32 1.94
C LEU A 132 -2.64 27.03 2.83
N ASP A 133 -3.70 26.29 3.18
CA ASP A 133 -4.65 26.62 4.23
C ASP A 133 -4.18 26.06 5.59
N SER A 134 -3.78 24.81 5.60
CA SER A 134 -3.39 24.12 6.83
C SER A 134 -2.47 22.93 6.59
N ILE A 135 -1.83 22.48 7.68
CA ILE A 135 -1.04 21.24 7.75
C ILE A 135 -1.65 20.38 8.86
N LEU A 136 -2.04 19.13 8.52
CA LEU A 136 -2.48 18.15 9.50
C LEU A 136 -1.34 17.16 9.76
N VAL A 137 -0.97 16.93 11.01
CA VAL A 137 0.14 16.06 11.38
C VAL A 137 -0.37 14.86 12.17
N GLU A 138 0.00 13.67 11.73
CA GLU A 138 -0.19 12.41 12.43
C GLU A 138 1.15 11.99 13.08
N PRO A 139 1.42 12.28 14.35
CA PRO A 139 2.73 12.06 14.97
C PRO A 139 3.06 10.58 15.16
N GLU A 140 2.05 9.70 15.33
CA GLU A 140 2.22 8.25 15.48
C GLU A 140 2.35 7.51 14.15
N ALA A 141 2.10 8.18 13.04
CA ALA A 141 2.29 7.66 11.68
C ALA A 141 3.78 7.56 11.32
N GLY A 142 4.09 7.07 10.12
CA GLY A 142 5.49 6.97 9.72
C GLY A 142 5.71 6.33 8.35
N VAL A 143 6.86 5.68 8.23
CA VAL A 143 7.31 5.01 7.01
C VAL A 143 7.53 3.53 7.27
N LEU A 144 7.06 2.68 6.37
CA LEU A 144 7.35 1.25 6.34
C LEU A 144 8.50 0.96 5.36
N ARG A 145 9.45 0.13 5.76
CA ARG A 145 10.48 -0.49 4.90
C ARG A 145 9.83 -1.60 4.10
N ALA A 146 9.12 -1.24 3.05
CA ALA A 146 8.13 -2.11 2.41
C ALA A 146 8.72 -3.39 1.81
N ARG A 147 9.90 -3.31 1.19
CA ARG A 147 10.58 -4.49 0.63
C ARG A 147 10.99 -5.45 1.73
N ASP A 148 11.61 -4.94 2.78
CA ASP A 148 12.05 -5.73 3.92
C ASP A 148 10.86 -6.33 4.66
N ALA A 149 9.79 -5.56 4.85
CA ALA A 149 8.55 -6.03 5.44
C ALA A 149 7.95 -7.21 4.66
N THR A 150 7.89 -7.11 3.32
CA THR A 150 7.37 -8.20 2.48
C THR A 150 8.25 -9.46 2.57
N ARG A 151 9.58 -9.27 2.60
CA ARG A 151 10.53 -10.38 2.75
C ARG A 151 10.41 -11.05 4.12
N VAL A 152 10.41 -10.27 5.18
CA VAL A 152 10.31 -10.74 6.58
C VAL A 152 9.01 -11.53 6.81
N ILE A 153 7.87 -11.04 6.31
CA ILE A 153 6.59 -11.76 6.39
C ILE A 153 6.70 -13.15 5.73
N SER A 154 7.31 -13.23 4.55
CA SER A 154 7.45 -14.49 3.83
C SER A 154 8.44 -15.45 4.49
N GLU A 155 9.56 -14.93 4.98
CA GLU A 155 10.56 -15.71 5.75
C GLU A 155 9.93 -16.30 7.02
N LEU A 156 9.19 -15.49 7.77
CA LEU A 156 8.52 -15.95 8.98
C LEU A 156 7.39 -16.96 8.68
N ALA A 157 6.67 -16.79 7.57
CA ALA A 157 5.67 -17.77 7.13
C ALA A 157 6.32 -19.14 6.82
N ILE A 158 7.47 -19.14 6.15
CA ILE A 158 8.26 -20.37 5.88
C ILE A 158 8.75 -20.99 7.19
N GLU A 159 9.32 -20.21 8.11
CA GLU A 159 9.78 -20.69 9.40
C GLU A 159 8.66 -21.35 10.22
N ARG A 160 7.42 -20.88 10.06
CA ARG A 160 6.24 -21.46 10.70
C ARG A 160 5.62 -22.63 9.94
N GLY A 161 6.22 -23.03 8.82
CA GLY A 161 5.85 -24.23 8.08
C GLY A 161 5.04 -24.02 6.80
N ALA A 162 4.89 -22.78 6.30
CA ALA A 162 4.30 -22.57 4.99
C ALA A 162 5.21 -23.09 3.88
N HIS A 163 4.63 -23.77 2.90
CA HIS A 163 5.33 -24.28 1.72
C HIS A 163 5.32 -23.23 0.62
N PHE A 164 6.50 -22.87 0.08
CA PHE A 164 6.60 -21.93 -1.03
C PHE A 164 6.92 -22.67 -2.34
N VAL A 165 6.05 -22.49 -3.32
CA VAL A 165 6.21 -22.99 -4.68
C VAL A 165 6.50 -21.81 -5.60
N THR A 166 7.65 -21.85 -6.29
CA THR A 166 8.01 -20.82 -7.27
C THR A 166 7.44 -21.18 -8.63
N GLY A 167 6.62 -20.33 -9.21
CA GLY A 167 6.04 -20.51 -10.53
C GLY A 167 4.90 -19.53 -10.81
N LYS A 168 4.52 -19.45 -12.07
CA LYS A 168 3.35 -18.68 -12.50
C LYS A 168 2.12 -19.55 -12.32
N ALA A 169 1.17 -19.08 -11.53
CA ALA A 169 -0.08 -19.78 -11.27
C ALA A 169 -1.14 -19.44 -12.32
N GLU A 170 -1.94 -20.44 -12.69
CA GLU A 170 -3.13 -20.30 -13.54
C GLU A 170 -4.35 -20.89 -12.83
N PRO A 171 -5.55 -20.27 -12.94
CA PRO A 171 -6.76 -20.82 -12.36
C PRO A 171 -7.27 -22.03 -13.15
N ASP A 172 -7.72 -23.07 -12.45
CA ASP A 172 -8.37 -24.26 -13.00
C ASP A 172 -9.56 -24.65 -12.12
N GLY A 173 -10.68 -23.95 -12.31
CA GLY A 173 -11.87 -24.11 -11.47
C GLY A 173 -11.58 -23.71 -10.02
N ASP A 174 -11.67 -24.66 -9.12
CA ASP A 174 -11.42 -24.53 -7.68
C ASP A 174 -9.97 -24.82 -7.26
N ALA A 175 -9.06 -25.06 -8.23
CA ALA A 175 -7.66 -25.38 -8.02
C ALA A 175 -6.71 -24.35 -8.65
N VAL A 176 -5.43 -24.50 -8.36
CA VAL A 176 -4.33 -23.70 -8.93
C VAL A 176 -3.42 -24.64 -9.73
N VAL A 177 -3.08 -24.27 -10.95
CA VAL A 177 -2.08 -24.99 -11.77
C VAL A 177 -0.77 -24.19 -11.76
N VAL A 178 0.34 -24.84 -11.44
CA VAL A 178 1.69 -24.29 -11.46
C VAL A 178 2.60 -25.27 -12.18
N GLU A 179 3.28 -24.84 -13.26
CA GLU A 179 4.21 -25.69 -14.05
C GLU A 179 3.57 -27.03 -14.48
N GLY A 180 2.24 -27.05 -14.67
CA GLY A 180 1.47 -28.23 -15.04
C GLY A 180 1.05 -29.13 -13.86
N GLU A 181 1.45 -28.83 -12.66
CA GLU A 181 0.99 -29.50 -11.45
C GLU A 181 -0.27 -28.82 -10.91
N ARG A 182 -1.28 -29.61 -10.52
CA ARG A 182 -2.54 -29.14 -9.95
C ARG A 182 -2.47 -29.15 -8.43
N LEU A 183 -2.67 -28.00 -7.80
CA LEU A 183 -2.74 -27.82 -6.35
C LEU A 183 -4.19 -27.64 -5.92
N GLU A 184 -4.64 -28.44 -4.96
CA GLU A 184 -5.97 -28.40 -4.37
C GLU A 184 -5.86 -28.13 -2.86
N ALA A 185 -6.82 -27.39 -2.30
CA ALA A 185 -6.90 -27.09 -0.88
C ALA A 185 -8.35 -26.79 -0.47
N ASP A 186 -8.61 -26.79 0.84
CA ASP A 186 -9.92 -26.39 1.38
C ASP A 186 -10.27 -24.94 1.04
N ARG A 187 -9.24 -24.10 0.84
CA ARG A 187 -9.38 -22.71 0.37
C ARG A 187 -8.28 -22.34 -0.61
N VAL A 188 -8.64 -21.61 -1.66
CA VAL A 188 -7.71 -20.99 -2.61
C VAL A 188 -7.90 -19.49 -2.58
N VAL A 189 -6.82 -18.74 -2.33
CA VAL A 189 -6.88 -17.27 -2.25
C VAL A 189 -5.96 -16.64 -3.29
N TRP A 190 -6.55 -15.94 -4.24
CA TRP A 190 -5.82 -15.23 -5.30
C TRP A 190 -5.46 -13.81 -4.85
N ALA A 191 -4.27 -13.65 -4.29
CA ALA A 191 -3.68 -12.37 -3.88
C ALA A 191 -2.65 -11.85 -4.88
N ALA A 192 -2.92 -12.05 -6.18
CA ALA A 192 -1.97 -11.84 -7.28
C ALA A 192 -1.77 -10.36 -7.68
N GLY A 193 -2.27 -9.40 -6.91
CA GLY A 193 -2.05 -7.97 -7.11
C GLY A 193 -2.41 -7.49 -8.51
N ALA A 194 -1.44 -6.94 -9.25
CA ALA A 194 -1.66 -6.39 -10.59
C ALA A 194 -2.00 -7.45 -11.66
N TRP A 195 -1.73 -8.73 -11.40
CA TRP A 195 -2.07 -9.82 -12.33
C TRP A 195 -3.50 -10.30 -12.18
N LEU A 196 -4.19 -9.93 -11.08
CA LEU A 196 -5.51 -10.45 -10.75
C LEU A 196 -6.56 -10.18 -11.84
N ALA A 197 -6.56 -8.98 -12.43
CA ALA A 197 -7.46 -8.64 -13.54
C ALA A 197 -7.24 -9.51 -14.78
N GLY A 198 -5.99 -9.87 -15.09
CA GLY A 198 -5.67 -10.75 -16.21
C GLY A 198 -5.99 -12.23 -15.96
N LEU A 199 -5.99 -12.66 -14.70
CA LEU A 199 -6.34 -14.01 -14.27
C LEU A 199 -7.86 -14.23 -14.23
N PHE A 200 -8.63 -13.19 -13.90
CA PHE A 200 -10.09 -13.24 -13.77
C PHE A 200 -10.78 -12.06 -14.51
N PRO A 201 -10.59 -11.96 -15.84
CA PRO A 201 -11.03 -10.79 -16.61
C PRO A 201 -12.56 -10.58 -16.62
N GLU A 202 -13.34 -11.65 -16.44
CA GLU A 202 -14.81 -11.59 -16.43
C GLU A 202 -15.38 -11.20 -15.05
N LEU A 203 -14.56 -11.30 -13.99
CA LEU A 203 -15.00 -11.09 -12.60
C LEU A 203 -14.41 -9.84 -11.97
N VAL A 204 -13.17 -9.50 -12.35
CA VAL A 204 -12.37 -8.51 -11.63
C VAL A 204 -12.16 -7.27 -12.50
N ASP A 205 -12.86 -6.21 -12.14
CA ASP A 205 -12.68 -4.89 -12.78
C ASP A 205 -11.62 -4.08 -12.01
N LEU A 206 -10.35 -4.27 -12.41
CA LEU A 206 -9.21 -3.54 -11.88
C LEU A 206 -8.49 -2.82 -13.01
N ARG A 207 -8.36 -1.52 -12.89
CA ARG A 207 -7.44 -0.76 -13.74
C ARG A 207 -6.01 -0.93 -13.22
N VAL A 208 -5.15 -1.50 -14.05
CA VAL A 208 -3.72 -1.61 -13.74
C VAL A 208 -2.98 -0.47 -14.40
N THR A 209 -2.32 0.37 -13.58
CA THR A 209 -1.62 1.56 -14.04
C THR A 209 -0.17 1.58 -13.56
N ARG A 210 0.70 2.30 -14.30
CA ARG A 210 2.08 2.54 -13.90
C ARG A 210 2.18 3.80 -13.06
N GLN A 211 2.75 3.67 -11.86
CA GLN A 211 3.08 4.80 -11.00
C GLN A 211 4.59 4.95 -10.84
N ASP A 212 5.06 6.16 -11.06
CA ASP A 212 6.49 6.47 -11.05
C ASP A 212 6.87 7.20 -9.76
N VAL A 213 8.02 6.85 -9.21
CA VAL A 213 8.57 7.40 -7.97
C VAL A 213 9.96 7.95 -8.25
N TYR A 214 10.26 9.12 -7.71
CA TYR A 214 11.53 9.83 -7.89
C TYR A 214 12.21 10.04 -6.54
N PHE A 215 13.53 9.85 -6.54
CA PHE A 215 14.39 10.07 -5.38
C PHE A 215 15.41 11.14 -5.71
N PHE A 216 15.48 12.17 -4.88
CA PHE A 216 16.36 13.31 -5.05
C PHE A 216 17.42 13.32 -3.96
N GLY A 217 18.67 13.63 -4.32
CA GLY A 217 19.74 13.78 -3.34
C GLY A 217 19.42 14.91 -2.36
N ALA A 218 19.52 14.62 -1.06
CA ALA A 218 19.14 15.59 -0.03
C ALA A 218 20.33 15.90 0.89
N PRO A 219 20.47 17.17 1.35
CA PRO A 219 21.46 17.53 2.36
C PRO A 219 21.18 16.84 3.72
N ALA A 220 22.15 16.92 4.63
CA ALA A 220 21.94 16.49 6.00
C ALA A 220 20.75 17.22 6.64
N GLY A 221 20.01 16.50 7.49
CA GLY A 221 18.80 17.00 8.14
C GLY A 221 17.49 16.70 7.39
N TRP A 222 17.57 16.10 6.21
CA TRP A 222 16.40 15.68 5.41
C TRP A 222 16.07 14.19 5.53
N GLN A 223 16.67 13.50 6.49
CA GLN A 223 16.48 12.06 6.69
C GLN A 223 15.25 11.77 7.56
N ALA A 224 14.57 10.65 7.28
CA ALA A 224 13.66 10.03 8.23
C ALA A 224 14.49 9.41 9.40
N PRO A 225 14.04 9.50 10.65
CA PRO A 225 12.73 10.01 11.09
C PRO A 225 12.68 11.53 11.34
N THR A 226 13.78 12.28 11.15
CA THR A 226 13.83 13.73 11.44
C THR A 226 12.82 14.51 10.60
N VAL A 227 12.62 14.09 9.34
CA VAL A 227 11.63 14.66 8.42
C VAL A 227 10.47 13.67 8.28
N PRO A 228 9.21 14.11 8.48
CA PRO A 228 8.06 13.24 8.36
C PRO A 228 7.84 12.76 6.92
N GLY A 229 7.05 11.70 6.77
CA GLY A 229 6.36 11.44 5.53
C GLY A 229 5.40 12.59 5.21
N TRP A 230 5.08 12.83 3.95
CA TRP A 230 4.21 13.95 3.60
C TRP A 230 3.30 13.63 2.41
N VAL A 231 2.14 14.27 2.40
CA VAL A 231 1.16 14.19 1.32
C VAL A 231 0.60 15.59 1.08
N ASP A 232 0.80 16.15 -0.11
CA ASP A 232 0.02 17.28 -0.56
C ASP A 232 -1.23 16.76 -1.23
N PHE A 233 -2.35 16.85 -0.49
CA PHE A 233 -3.59 16.19 -0.87
C PHE A 233 -4.15 16.79 -2.16
N ASP A 234 -4.15 18.10 -2.29
CA ASP A 234 -4.78 18.80 -3.42
C ASP A 234 -3.90 18.78 -4.68
N ASN A 235 -2.59 18.87 -4.53
CA ASN A 235 -1.66 18.78 -5.66
C ASN A 235 -1.33 17.35 -6.08
N GLY A 236 -1.74 16.35 -5.32
CA GLY A 236 -1.52 14.96 -5.66
C GLY A 236 -0.05 14.55 -5.68
N VAL A 237 0.73 15.04 -4.74
CA VAL A 237 2.13 14.69 -4.60
C VAL A 237 2.40 14.17 -3.20
N TYR A 238 3.17 13.12 -3.07
CA TYR A 238 3.55 12.58 -1.78
C TYR A 238 5.03 12.22 -1.74
N GLY A 239 5.54 12.07 -0.54
CA GLY A 239 6.92 11.63 -0.37
C GLY A 239 7.29 11.36 1.07
N LEU A 240 8.59 11.27 1.30
CA LEU A 240 9.18 11.07 2.62
C LEU A 240 10.63 11.53 2.64
N GLY A 241 11.15 11.76 3.83
CA GLY A 241 12.55 12.04 4.07
C GLY A 241 13.48 10.96 3.49
N GLU A 242 14.74 11.32 3.30
CA GLU A 242 15.74 10.35 2.86
C GLU A 242 15.74 9.14 3.80
N LEU A 243 15.76 7.95 3.24
CA LEU A 243 15.79 6.69 3.96
C LEU A 243 16.82 5.76 3.31
N ASP A 244 17.74 5.22 4.12
CA ASP A 244 18.73 4.21 3.73
C ASP A 244 19.63 4.62 2.55
N GLY A 245 20.00 5.90 2.44
CA GLY A 245 20.84 6.41 1.35
C GLY A 245 20.14 6.49 0.00
N ARG A 246 18.79 6.41 -0.02
CA ARG A 246 18.01 6.40 -1.28
C ARG A 246 17.70 7.77 -1.83
N GLY A 247 17.78 8.81 -1.00
CA GLY A 247 17.39 10.17 -1.32
C GLY A 247 15.98 10.53 -0.85
N PHE A 248 15.66 11.81 -0.90
CA PHE A 248 14.36 12.38 -0.59
C PHE A 248 13.33 11.96 -1.65
N LYS A 249 12.27 11.31 -1.25
CA LYS A 249 11.24 10.83 -2.16
C LYS A 249 10.22 11.92 -2.47
N ALA A 250 9.92 12.10 -3.76
CA ALA A 250 8.77 12.88 -4.23
C ALA A 250 8.11 12.15 -5.40
N SER A 251 6.80 12.01 -5.36
CA SER A 251 6.05 11.21 -6.32
C SER A 251 4.71 11.86 -6.64
N PRO A 252 4.51 12.36 -7.87
CA PRO A 252 3.17 12.68 -8.34
C PRO A 252 2.29 11.43 -8.34
N ASP A 253 1.14 11.48 -7.66
CA ASP A 253 0.26 10.33 -7.44
C ASP A 253 -0.96 10.30 -8.36
N ARG A 254 -1.02 11.14 -9.38
CA ARG A 254 -2.06 11.07 -10.41
C ARG A 254 -2.02 9.75 -11.14
N GLU A 255 -3.18 9.25 -11.54
CA GLU A 255 -3.30 7.99 -12.26
C GLU A 255 -2.36 7.98 -13.48
N GLY A 256 -1.51 6.96 -13.53
CA GLY A 256 -0.57 6.78 -14.62
C GLY A 256 -1.19 6.05 -15.81
N PRO A 257 -0.43 5.84 -16.89
CA PRO A 257 -0.93 5.11 -18.06
C PRO A 257 -1.25 3.66 -17.72
N ALA A 258 -2.16 3.06 -18.49
CA ALA A 258 -2.44 1.63 -18.43
C ALA A 258 -1.13 0.82 -18.50
N PHE A 259 -1.05 -0.24 -17.72
CA PHE A 259 0.19 -0.97 -17.52
C PHE A 259 -0.01 -2.49 -17.52
N ASP A 260 0.73 -3.18 -18.38
CA ASP A 260 0.85 -4.64 -18.37
C ASP A 260 1.93 -5.03 -17.35
N PRO A 261 1.60 -5.78 -16.27
CA PRO A 261 2.58 -6.15 -15.25
C PRO A 261 3.68 -7.10 -15.75
N ASP A 262 3.42 -7.87 -16.80
CA ASP A 262 4.38 -8.79 -17.41
C ASP A 262 5.29 -8.11 -18.43
N ARG A 263 4.74 -7.23 -19.30
CA ARG A 263 5.42 -6.69 -20.49
C ARG A 263 5.65 -5.20 -20.44
N GLY A 264 4.96 -4.47 -19.56
CA GLY A 264 5.04 -3.02 -19.49
C GLY A 264 6.45 -2.51 -19.16
N GLU A 265 6.87 -1.46 -19.85
CA GLU A 265 8.16 -0.81 -19.60
C GLU A 265 8.14 -0.12 -18.23
N ARG A 266 9.21 -0.36 -17.46
CA ARG A 266 9.39 0.20 -16.11
C ARG A 266 10.35 1.38 -16.09
N VAL A 267 10.22 2.25 -17.10
CA VAL A 267 10.96 3.48 -17.22
C VAL A 267 10.10 4.64 -16.71
N ALA A 268 10.59 5.35 -15.71
CA ALA A 268 9.89 6.49 -15.13
C ALA A 268 9.77 7.64 -16.13
N SER A 269 8.64 8.36 -16.07
CA SER A 269 8.33 9.46 -16.99
C SER A 269 9.16 10.71 -16.69
N GLU A 270 9.80 11.30 -17.71
CA GLU A 270 10.47 12.59 -17.58
C GLU A 270 9.48 13.75 -17.30
N GLU A 271 8.24 13.62 -17.74
CA GLU A 271 7.19 14.61 -17.46
C GLU A 271 6.85 14.63 -15.96
N LYS A 272 6.61 13.47 -15.36
CA LYS A 272 6.36 13.36 -13.91
C LYS A 272 7.61 13.71 -13.08
N GLU A 273 8.84 13.49 -13.61
CA GLU A 273 10.05 14.01 -12.95
C GLU A 273 10.03 15.54 -12.89
N ARG A 274 9.70 16.20 -14.00
CA ARG A 274 9.61 17.67 -14.04
C ARG A 274 8.51 18.19 -13.10
N GLU A 275 7.38 17.50 -13.00
CA GLU A 275 6.32 17.81 -12.03
C GLU A 275 6.83 17.68 -10.59
N ALA A 276 7.50 16.57 -10.24
CA ALA A 276 8.09 16.37 -8.92
C ALA A 276 9.13 17.45 -8.59
N ARG A 277 10.00 17.85 -9.54
CA ARG A 277 10.96 18.93 -9.36
C ARG A 277 10.31 20.29 -9.15
N GLY A 278 9.26 20.58 -9.92
CA GLY A 278 8.48 21.81 -9.77
C GLY A 278 7.84 21.89 -8.38
N TYR A 279 7.31 20.76 -7.90
CA TYR A 279 6.76 20.68 -6.56
C TYR A 279 7.84 20.87 -5.47
N LEU A 280 9.01 20.23 -5.61
CA LEU A 280 10.12 20.44 -4.68
C LEU A 280 10.54 21.91 -4.61
N ALA A 281 10.66 22.58 -5.77
CA ALA A 281 11.00 23.98 -5.83
C ALA A 281 9.98 24.89 -5.15
N LEU A 282 8.69 24.53 -5.24
CA LEU A 282 7.60 25.25 -4.58
C LEU A 282 7.61 25.04 -3.06
N ARG A 283 7.63 23.79 -2.63
CA ARG A 283 7.33 23.43 -1.23
C ARG A 283 8.58 23.29 -0.36
N PHE A 284 9.67 22.83 -0.95
CA PHE A 284 10.96 22.58 -0.28
C PHE A 284 12.13 23.27 -1.02
N PRO A 285 12.24 24.61 -0.94
CA PRO A 285 13.16 25.38 -1.78
C PRO A 285 14.63 24.93 -1.72
N ALA A 286 15.08 24.39 -0.56
CA ALA A 286 16.43 23.84 -0.43
C ALA A 286 16.68 22.60 -1.31
N LEU A 287 15.61 21.93 -1.78
CA LEU A 287 15.68 20.77 -2.67
C LEU A 287 15.43 21.10 -4.15
N ALA A 288 15.20 22.37 -4.50
CA ALA A 288 14.88 22.80 -5.87
C ALA A 288 15.91 22.34 -6.91
N ALA A 289 17.21 22.37 -6.56
CA ALA A 289 18.31 21.95 -7.41
C ALA A 289 18.87 20.56 -7.07
N ALA A 290 18.14 19.77 -6.26
CA ALA A 290 18.60 18.45 -5.85
C ALA A 290 18.75 17.51 -7.06
N PRO A 291 19.88 16.77 -7.18
CA PRO A 291 20.06 15.83 -8.28
C PRO A 291 19.08 14.65 -8.15
N LEU A 292 18.57 14.15 -9.28
CA LEU A 292 17.87 12.87 -9.31
C LEU A 292 18.89 11.76 -9.06
N VAL A 293 18.65 10.93 -8.04
CA VAL A 293 19.55 9.83 -7.65
C VAL A 293 18.94 8.46 -7.92
N GLY A 294 17.65 8.39 -8.20
CA GLY A 294 16.99 7.13 -8.52
C GLY A 294 15.53 7.30 -8.91
N THR A 295 15.01 6.29 -9.59
CA THR A 295 13.60 6.20 -9.97
C THR A 295 13.08 4.79 -9.75
N ARG A 296 11.76 4.64 -9.61
CA ARG A 296 11.04 3.36 -9.63
C ARG A 296 9.73 3.50 -10.37
N SER A 297 9.32 2.42 -11.03
CA SER A 297 7.97 2.30 -11.61
C SER A 297 7.29 1.10 -11.00
N CYS A 298 6.12 1.31 -10.39
CA CYS A 298 5.33 0.30 -9.70
C CYS A 298 3.96 0.14 -10.36
N PRO A 299 3.38 -1.07 -10.44
CA PRO A 299 1.99 -1.23 -10.83
C PRO A 299 1.06 -0.82 -9.67
N TYR A 300 -0.01 -0.10 -9.98
CA TYR A 300 -1.18 0.03 -9.10
C TYR A 300 -2.32 -0.81 -9.67
N SER A 301 -3.10 -1.42 -8.79
CA SER A 301 -4.34 -2.13 -9.12
C SER A 301 -5.48 -1.35 -8.49
N LEU A 302 -6.21 -0.61 -9.31
CA LEU A 302 -7.22 0.35 -8.88
C LEU A 302 -8.61 -0.24 -9.09
N THR A 303 -9.40 -0.32 -8.04
CA THR A 303 -10.85 -0.45 -8.12
C THR A 303 -11.46 0.93 -8.40
N GLU A 304 -12.68 0.98 -8.92
CA GLU A 304 -13.34 2.25 -9.30
C GLU A 304 -13.57 3.16 -8.08
N ASP A 305 -13.96 2.58 -6.95
CA ASP A 305 -14.22 3.28 -5.68
C ASP A 305 -13.01 3.34 -4.75
N THR A 306 -11.87 2.81 -5.18
CA THR A 306 -10.62 2.68 -4.42
C THR A 306 -10.68 1.80 -3.16
N ASN A 307 -11.81 1.13 -2.88
CA ASN A 307 -11.89 0.10 -1.85
C ASN A 307 -11.16 -1.17 -2.26
N PHE A 308 -10.79 -1.99 -1.29
CA PHE A 308 -10.17 -3.30 -1.57
C PHE A 308 -11.16 -4.25 -2.26
N LEU A 309 -10.64 -5.30 -2.87
CA LEU A 309 -11.41 -6.43 -3.37
C LEU A 309 -11.13 -7.62 -2.44
N ILE A 310 -12.18 -8.09 -1.75
CA ILE A 310 -12.14 -9.24 -0.87
C ILE A 310 -13.47 -9.98 -1.02
N ALA A 311 -13.49 -11.00 -1.87
CA ALA A 311 -14.75 -11.66 -2.22
C ALA A 311 -14.55 -13.12 -2.58
N PRO A 312 -15.55 -14.00 -2.30
CA PRO A 312 -15.56 -15.34 -2.85
C PRO A 312 -15.82 -15.30 -4.36
N HIS A 313 -15.30 -16.30 -5.07
CA HIS A 313 -15.62 -16.51 -6.48
C HIS A 313 -17.10 -16.95 -6.62
N PRO A 314 -17.87 -16.40 -7.56
CA PRO A 314 -19.32 -16.64 -7.63
C PRO A 314 -19.71 -18.09 -7.96
N GLU A 315 -18.83 -18.84 -8.65
CA GLU A 315 -19.06 -20.22 -9.05
C GLU A 315 -18.25 -21.26 -8.25
N HIS A 316 -17.24 -20.81 -7.49
CA HIS A 316 -16.29 -21.63 -6.75
C HIS A 316 -16.17 -21.13 -5.32
N GLU A 317 -17.06 -21.52 -4.43
CA GLU A 317 -17.15 -20.98 -3.05
C GLU A 317 -15.89 -21.14 -2.20
N HIS A 318 -14.97 -22.06 -2.58
CA HIS A 318 -13.69 -22.26 -1.91
C HIS A 318 -12.59 -21.30 -2.41
N VAL A 319 -12.85 -20.59 -3.53
CA VAL A 319 -11.93 -19.68 -4.16
C VAL A 319 -12.23 -18.24 -3.76
N TRP A 320 -11.22 -17.51 -3.37
CA TRP A 320 -11.31 -16.12 -2.94
C TRP A 320 -10.41 -15.21 -3.76
N LEU A 321 -10.90 -14.01 -4.04
CA LEU A 321 -10.18 -12.94 -4.72
C LEU A 321 -9.80 -11.87 -3.70
N PHE A 322 -8.49 -11.58 -3.60
CA PHE A 322 -7.95 -10.68 -2.59
C PHE A 322 -6.97 -9.69 -3.25
N GLY A 323 -7.38 -8.43 -3.41
CA GLY A 323 -6.59 -7.46 -4.15
C GLY A 323 -7.11 -6.03 -4.10
N GLY A 324 -6.97 -5.29 -5.20
CA GLY A 324 -7.50 -3.94 -5.32
C GLY A 324 -6.85 -2.94 -4.33
N GLY A 325 -5.53 -3.03 -4.09
CA GLY A 325 -4.83 -2.21 -3.10
C GLY A 325 -4.85 -0.70 -3.38
N SER A 326 -5.28 -0.28 -4.57
CA SER A 326 -5.63 1.09 -4.98
C SER A 326 -4.64 2.17 -4.52
N GLY A 327 -3.33 1.84 -4.47
CA GLY A 327 -2.26 2.76 -4.07
C GLY A 327 -2.14 3.04 -2.57
N HIS A 328 -3.05 2.54 -1.74
CA HIS A 328 -3.01 2.75 -0.28
C HIS A 328 -3.01 1.46 0.56
N GLY A 329 -3.09 0.27 -0.08
CA GLY A 329 -3.30 -1.00 0.60
C GLY A 329 -2.11 -1.51 1.43
N PHE A 330 -0.86 -1.22 1.06
CA PHE A 330 0.32 -1.86 1.64
C PHE A 330 0.32 -1.89 3.17
N LYS A 331 0.10 -0.74 3.80
CA LYS A 331 0.12 -0.60 5.25
C LYS A 331 -0.86 -1.50 6.00
N HIS A 332 -1.97 -1.85 5.34
CA HIS A 332 -3.05 -2.66 5.91
C HIS A 332 -2.76 -4.18 5.90
N GLY A 333 -1.71 -4.65 5.22
CA GLY A 333 -1.48 -6.07 4.98
C GLY A 333 -1.75 -6.99 6.18
N PRO A 334 -1.08 -6.81 7.34
CA PRO A 334 -1.31 -7.65 8.51
C PRO A 334 -2.75 -7.57 9.07
N ALA A 335 -3.34 -6.38 9.12
CA ALA A 335 -4.72 -6.21 9.61
C ALA A 335 -5.76 -6.79 8.62
N LEU A 336 -5.48 -6.75 7.32
CA LEU A 336 -6.31 -7.42 6.33
C LEU A 336 -6.23 -8.94 6.46
N ALA A 337 -5.09 -9.49 6.84
CA ALA A 337 -4.97 -10.92 7.12
C ALA A 337 -5.83 -11.34 8.31
N GLU A 338 -5.89 -10.53 9.38
CA GLU A 338 -6.81 -10.74 10.52
C GLU A 338 -8.29 -10.65 10.09
N TYR A 339 -8.60 -9.77 9.15
CA TYR A 339 -9.97 -9.63 8.64
C TYR A 339 -10.37 -10.78 7.72
N VAL A 340 -9.46 -11.28 6.87
CA VAL A 340 -9.77 -12.32 5.87
C VAL A 340 -9.86 -13.72 6.49
N GLU A 341 -9.07 -14.03 7.52
CA GLU A 341 -9.05 -15.36 8.12
C GLU A 341 -10.44 -15.87 8.53
N PRO A 342 -11.27 -15.15 9.33
CA PRO A 342 -12.59 -15.61 9.71
C PRO A 342 -13.56 -15.73 8.53
N LEU A 343 -13.36 -14.97 7.44
CA LEU A 343 -14.14 -15.14 6.22
C LEU A 343 -13.87 -16.49 5.56
N LEU A 344 -12.59 -16.91 5.52
CA LEU A 344 -12.18 -18.20 4.97
C LEU A 344 -12.75 -19.38 5.80
N ASP A 345 -12.89 -19.18 7.09
CA ASP A 345 -13.50 -20.16 7.99
C ASP A 345 -15.03 -20.23 7.89
N GLY A 346 -15.64 -19.24 7.23
CA GLY A 346 -17.09 -19.09 7.16
C GLY A 346 -17.73 -18.65 8.49
N GLU A 347 -16.93 -18.04 9.38
CA GLU A 347 -17.38 -17.48 10.66
C GLU A 347 -17.99 -16.08 10.47
N GLU A 348 -17.55 -15.36 9.44
CA GLU A 348 -18.01 -14.02 9.09
C GLU A 348 -18.31 -13.92 7.58
N GLU A 349 -19.12 -12.94 7.21
CA GLU A 349 -19.38 -12.57 5.81
C GLU A 349 -18.55 -11.34 5.43
N PRO A 350 -18.05 -11.25 4.18
CA PRO A 350 -17.31 -10.07 3.73
C PRO A 350 -18.20 -8.84 3.68
N ASP A 351 -17.66 -7.68 4.06
CA ASP A 351 -18.37 -6.41 3.88
C ASP A 351 -18.67 -6.22 2.38
N PRO A 352 -19.93 -5.96 2.00
CA PRO A 352 -20.33 -5.75 0.60
C PRO A 352 -19.52 -4.69 -0.14
N VAL A 353 -18.93 -3.72 0.57
CA VAL A 353 -18.07 -2.68 -0.03
C VAL A 353 -16.82 -3.27 -0.69
N PHE A 354 -16.36 -4.44 -0.25
CA PHE A 354 -15.21 -5.16 -0.82
C PHE A 354 -15.60 -6.20 -1.87
N GLY A 355 -16.89 -6.33 -2.16
CA GLY A 355 -17.45 -7.35 -3.05
C GLY A 355 -17.06 -7.18 -4.52
N LEU A 356 -17.42 -8.18 -5.31
CA LEU A 356 -17.45 -8.12 -6.76
C LEU A 356 -18.66 -7.31 -7.27
N GLY A 357 -18.58 -6.82 -8.50
CA GLY A 357 -19.67 -6.11 -9.17
C GLY A 357 -19.41 -4.64 -9.39
N ALA A 358 -20.43 -3.92 -9.84
CA ALA A 358 -20.33 -2.50 -10.18
C ALA A 358 -20.09 -1.66 -8.91
N ARG A 359 -19.07 -0.85 -8.95
CA ARG A 359 -18.66 0.05 -7.87
C ARG A 359 -18.97 1.50 -8.22
N PRO A 360 -19.42 2.33 -7.27
CA PRO A 360 -19.59 3.74 -7.53
C PRO A 360 -18.25 4.39 -7.85
N PRO A 361 -18.19 5.33 -8.79
CA PRO A 361 -16.95 6.03 -9.08
C PRO A 361 -16.53 6.94 -7.95
N GLY A 362 -15.24 6.88 -7.57
CA GLY A 362 -14.58 7.82 -6.67
C GLY A 362 -14.95 7.68 -5.21
N GLY A 363 -14.20 6.91 -4.44
CA GLY A 363 -14.47 6.61 -3.03
C GLY A 363 -13.80 7.53 -2.00
N GLY A 364 -13.11 8.60 -2.38
CA GLY A 364 -12.53 9.54 -1.40
C GLY A 364 -11.37 9.02 -0.55
N LEU A 365 -10.92 7.78 -0.74
CA LEU A 365 -9.80 7.19 -0.01
C LEU A 365 -8.44 7.62 -0.59
N ARG A 366 -8.44 8.07 -1.82
CA ARG A 366 -7.35 8.77 -2.49
C ARG A 366 -7.80 10.18 -2.82
N ALA A 367 -6.83 11.06 -3.03
CA ALA A 367 -7.10 12.42 -3.42
C ALA A 367 -7.97 12.52 -4.70
N PRO A 368 -8.73 13.60 -4.86
CA PRO A 368 -9.81 13.75 -5.86
C PRO A 368 -9.32 13.86 -7.31
N TRP A 369 -8.03 13.86 -7.57
CA TRP A 369 -7.45 14.00 -8.90
C TRP A 369 -7.42 12.71 -9.76
N ILE A 370 -8.17 11.68 -9.43
CA ILE A 370 -8.51 10.66 -10.41
C ILE A 370 -9.42 11.35 -11.43
N GLU A 371 -8.80 11.97 -12.44
CA GLU A 371 -9.55 12.50 -13.59
C GLU A 371 -10.23 11.32 -14.29
N ARG A 372 -11.51 11.47 -14.51
CA ARG A 372 -12.36 10.51 -15.22
C ARG A 372 -12.16 10.64 -16.71
#